data_db54c6800692fad2aec8e1ae5f97c494
#
_entry.id   db54c6800692fad2aec8e1ae5f97c494
#
_cell.length_a   1.000
_cell.length_b   1.000
_cell.length_c   1.000
_cell.angle_alpha   90.00
_cell.angle_beta   90.00
_cell.angle_gamma   90.00
#
_symmetry.space_group_name_H-M   'P 1'
#
loop_
_entity.id
_entity.type
_entity.pdbx_description
1 polymer ?
#
loop_
_entity_poly.entity_id
_entity_poly.type
_entity_poly.pdbx_seq_one_letter_code
_entity_poly.pdbx_strand_id
1 'polypeptide(L)'
;MSGIEKLKEIINEIDVLIEHRVIRNDSEFQKWYNKTLRFLHKQYGADSLEYTEFTKMSFTLRVYAGGTERYQFEQKCRKDLYTVKEIFQDYLLEPSEENDNTCDNNDTEKDIERIFRRFRKVAVQLSRRYNGRDTIKITDEYDVQDLLHSLLSLYYDDIRPEEWTPSYAGSSVRIDFVIPEIKTVIEVKKTRDSMTDKRLSEELIIDIEKYQKHPDCERIYCFVYDPDTILRNPAAIKKDLEEKHQGLVKVFIES
;
A
#
# COMPACT_ATOMS: atom_id res chain seq x y z
N MET A 1 -15.00 -16.74 -6.70
CA MET A 1 -14.04 -16.53 -7.80
C MET A 1 -13.29 -15.27 -7.47
N SER A 2 -11.99 -15.37 -7.24
CA SER A 2 -11.18 -14.20 -6.85
C SER A 2 -11.06 -13.18 -8.00
N GLY A 3 -10.69 -11.93 -7.68
CA GLY A 3 -10.43 -10.90 -8.70
C GLY A 3 -9.38 -11.34 -9.71
N ILE A 4 -8.32 -12.00 -9.22
CA ILE A 4 -7.23 -12.56 -10.03
C ILE A 4 -7.73 -13.64 -11.00
N GLU A 5 -8.61 -14.55 -10.55
CA GLU A 5 -9.17 -15.60 -11.42
C GLU A 5 -10.01 -15.00 -12.54
N LYS A 6 -10.80 -13.97 -12.25
CA LYS A 6 -11.59 -13.25 -13.26
C LYS A 6 -10.71 -12.49 -14.24
N LEU A 7 -9.63 -11.86 -13.79
CA LEU A 7 -8.70 -11.16 -14.67
C LEU A 7 -7.99 -12.17 -15.59
N LYS A 8 -7.57 -13.33 -15.09
CA LYS A 8 -7.00 -14.40 -15.91
C LYS A 8 -7.99 -14.90 -16.96
N GLU A 9 -9.26 -15.06 -16.61
CA GLU A 9 -10.31 -15.43 -17.56
C GLU A 9 -10.47 -14.39 -18.66
N ILE A 10 -10.51 -13.10 -18.31
CA ILE A 10 -10.60 -11.98 -19.27
C ILE A 10 -9.39 -11.95 -20.22
N ILE A 11 -8.18 -12.21 -19.70
CA ILE A 11 -6.96 -12.29 -20.50
C ILE A 11 -7.00 -13.46 -21.48
N ASN A 12 -7.45 -14.64 -21.04
CA ASN A 12 -7.55 -15.81 -21.90
C ASN A 12 -8.58 -15.61 -23.02
N GLU A 13 -9.67 -14.89 -22.77
CA GLU A 13 -10.66 -14.56 -23.79
C GLU A 13 -10.08 -13.65 -24.89
N ILE A 14 -9.04 -12.85 -24.62
CA ILE A 14 -8.37 -12.01 -25.63
C ILE A 14 -7.77 -12.89 -26.74
N ASP A 15 -7.15 -14.01 -26.40
CA ASP A 15 -6.57 -14.91 -27.38
C ASP A 15 -7.63 -15.46 -28.35
N VAL A 16 -8.79 -15.83 -27.82
CA VAL A 16 -9.93 -16.29 -28.63
C VAL A 16 -10.42 -15.18 -29.59
N LEU A 17 -10.54 -13.93 -29.07
CA LEU A 17 -10.95 -12.79 -29.92
C LEU A 17 -9.94 -12.52 -31.04
N ILE A 18 -8.64 -12.68 -30.75
CA ILE A 18 -7.58 -12.52 -31.74
C ILE A 18 -7.65 -13.60 -32.83
N GLU A 19 -7.90 -14.86 -32.44
CA GLU A 19 -8.07 -15.99 -33.37
C GLU A 19 -9.31 -15.80 -34.25
N HIS A 20 -10.41 -15.32 -33.70
CA HIS A 20 -11.66 -15.06 -34.43
C HIS A 20 -11.61 -13.79 -35.29
N ARG A 21 -10.50 -13.05 -35.29
CA ARG A 21 -10.31 -11.81 -36.07
C ARG A 21 -11.45 -10.80 -35.88
N VAL A 22 -11.83 -10.59 -34.64
CA VAL A 22 -12.95 -9.69 -34.31
C VAL A 22 -12.62 -8.23 -34.60
N ILE A 23 -13.67 -7.47 -34.88
CA ILE A 23 -13.63 -6.00 -34.87
C ILE A 23 -14.49 -5.46 -33.74
N ARG A 24 -14.32 -4.17 -33.39
CA ARG A 24 -15.03 -3.53 -32.28
C ARG A 24 -16.55 -3.75 -32.29
N ASN A 25 -17.17 -3.82 -33.49
CA ASN A 25 -18.63 -3.95 -33.61
C ASN A 25 -19.14 -5.39 -33.55
N ASP A 26 -18.25 -6.38 -33.52
CA ASP A 26 -18.66 -7.78 -33.41
C ASP A 26 -19.24 -8.07 -32.01
N SER A 27 -20.26 -8.93 -31.97
CA SER A 27 -20.99 -9.23 -30.74
C SER A 27 -20.09 -9.89 -29.64
N GLU A 28 -19.13 -10.70 -30.08
CA GLU A 28 -18.15 -11.35 -29.20
C GLU A 28 -17.26 -10.32 -28.52
N PHE A 29 -16.73 -9.37 -29.31
CA PHE A 29 -15.94 -8.27 -28.78
C PHE A 29 -16.75 -7.42 -27.79
N GLN A 30 -17.98 -7.06 -28.12
CA GLN A 30 -18.84 -6.23 -27.26
C GLN A 30 -19.15 -6.92 -25.92
N LYS A 31 -19.38 -8.24 -25.92
CA LYS A 31 -19.59 -9.01 -24.68
C LYS A 31 -18.36 -8.98 -23.80
N TRP A 32 -17.19 -9.27 -24.37
CA TRP A 32 -15.92 -9.22 -23.66
C TRP A 32 -15.61 -7.81 -23.12
N TYR A 33 -15.77 -6.78 -23.96
CA TYR A 33 -15.52 -5.39 -23.57
C TYR A 33 -16.39 -4.95 -22.40
N ASN A 34 -17.68 -5.22 -22.46
CA ASN A 34 -18.61 -4.88 -21.37
C ASN A 34 -18.35 -5.70 -20.10
N LYS A 35 -17.95 -6.97 -20.23
CA LYS A 35 -17.55 -7.81 -19.10
C LYS A 35 -16.30 -7.21 -18.43
N THR A 36 -15.30 -6.87 -19.20
CA THR A 36 -14.05 -6.24 -18.74
C THR A 36 -14.30 -4.89 -18.07
N LEU A 37 -15.09 -4.05 -18.70
CA LEU A 37 -15.44 -2.73 -18.17
C LEU A 37 -16.11 -2.83 -16.77
N ARG A 38 -17.08 -3.74 -16.64
CA ARG A 38 -17.76 -3.98 -15.34
C ARG A 38 -16.81 -4.56 -14.30
N PHE A 39 -15.89 -5.43 -14.72
CA PHE A 39 -14.88 -5.99 -13.84
C PHE A 39 -13.95 -4.88 -13.31
N LEU A 40 -13.36 -4.07 -14.21
CA LEU A 40 -12.46 -2.99 -13.84
C LEU A 40 -13.16 -1.95 -12.94
N HIS A 41 -14.38 -1.56 -13.29
CA HIS A 41 -15.16 -0.64 -12.46
C HIS A 41 -15.41 -1.18 -11.06
N LYS A 42 -15.74 -2.48 -10.94
CA LYS A 42 -16.00 -3.12 -9.66
C LYS A 42 -14.73 -3.32 -8.84
N GLN A 43 -13.63 -3.66 -9.50
CA GLN A 43 -12.36 -4.03 -8.84
C GLN A 43 -11.53 -2.80 -8.43
N TYR A 44 -11.50 -1.77 -9.27
CA TYR A 44 -10.59 -0.63 -9.10
C TYR A 44 -11.33 0.72 -8.96
N GLY A 45 -12.62 0.78 -9.29
CA GLY A 45 -13.41 2.02 -9.27
C GLY A 45 -13.42 2.77 -10.60
N ALA A 46 -14.36 3.72 -10.75
CA ALA A 46 -14.54 4.50 -11.99
C ALA A 46 -13.41 5.50 -12.26
N ASP A 47 -12.76 5.99 -11.21
CA ASP A 47 -11.71 7.01 -11.28
C ASP A 47 -10.30 6.40 -11.27
N SER A 48 -10.20 5.06 -11.29
CA SER A 48 -8.91 4.35 -11.29
C SER A 48 -8.14 4.52 -12.58
N LEU A 49 -6.81 4.34 -12.50
CA LEU A 49 -5.94 4.37 -13.66
C LEU A 49 -6.31 3.24 -14.64
N GLU A 50 -6.54 2.04 -14.13
CA GLU A 50 -6.88 0.82 -14.86
C GLU A 50 -8.16 0.99 -15.67
N TYR A 51 -9.21 1.52 -15.06
CA TYR A 51 -10.47 1.81 -15.74
C TYR A 51 -10.29 2.89 -16.81
N THR A 52 -9.56 3.95 -16.48
CA THR A 52 -9.32 5.09 -17.38
C THR A 52 -8.48 4.69 -18.59
N GLU A 53 -7.42 3.92 -18.40
CA GLU A 53 -6.55 3.42 -19.47
C GLU A 53 -7.32 2.52 -20.43
N PHE A 54 -8.08 1.57 -19.89
CA PHE A 54 -8.90 0.68 -20.71
C PHE A 54 -9.94 1.44 -21.52
N THR A 55 -10.63 2.42 -20.94
CA THR A 55 -11.66 3.21 -21.64
C THR A 55 -11.11 4.13 -22.72
N LYS A 56 -9.83 4.53 -22.63
CA LYS A 56 -9.13 5.31 -23.67
C LYS A 56 -8.78 4.49 -24.91
N MET A 57 -8.79 3.15 -24.80
CA MET A 57 -8.51 2.27 -25.93
C MET A 57 -9.65 2.30 -26.95
N SER A 58 -9.31 2.54 -28.22
CA SER A 58 -10.35 2.73 -29.26
C SER A 58 -10.83 1.43 -29.89
N PHE A 59 -9.96 0.42 -29.99
CA PHE A 59 -10.17 -0.87 -30.68
C PHE A 59 -10.67 -0.74 -32.14
N THR A 60 -10.56 0.44 -32.72
CA THR A 60 -10.99 0.74 -34.07
C THR A 60 -10.18 1.88 -34.66
N LEU A 61 -10.22 2.06 -35.96
CA LEU A 61 -9.61 3.21 -36.62
C LEU A 61 -10.38 4.49 -36.25
N ARG A 62 -9.66 5.55 -35.87
CA ARG A 62 -10.26 6.86 -35.53
C ARG A 62 -10.66 7.65 -36.80
N VAL A 63 -9.91 7.45 -37.88
CA VAL A 63 -10.16 8.10 -39.16
C VAL A 63 -10.07 7.02 -40.22
N TYR A 64 -11.10 6.91 -41.08
CA TYR A 64 -11.16 5.98 -42.20
C TYR A 64 -11.97 6.60 -43.37
N ALA A 65 -11.59 6.24 -44.56
CA ALA A 65 -12.29 6.69 -45.79
C ALA A 65 -13.30 5.62 -46.25
N GLY A 66 -14.26 6.03 -47.06
CA GLY A 66 -15.14 5.08 -47.74
C GLY A 66 -14.28 4.12 -48.60
N GLY A 67 -14.41 2.81 -48.35
CA GLY A 67 -13.59 1.78 -48.99
C GLY A 67 -12.51 1.16 -48.10
N THR A 68 -12.41 1.59 -46.81
CA THR A 68 -11.53 0.91 -45.82
C THR A 68 -12.00 -0.52 -45.61
N GLU A 69 -11.13 -1.49 -45.92
CA GLU A 69 -11.46 -2.91 -45.83
C GLU A 69 -11.53 -3.40 -44.35
N ARG A 70 -12.39 -4.41 -44.11
CA ARG A 70 -12.58 -5.01 -42.77
C ARG A 70 -11.25 -5.42 -42.12
N TYR A 71 -10.30 -5.95 -42.92
CA TYR A 71 -9.02 -6.41 -42.38
C TYR A 71 -8.22 -5.30 -41.70
N GLN A 72 -8.37 -4.04 -42.09
CA GLN A 72 -7.68 -2.91 -41.46
C GLN A 72 -8.24 -2.63 -40.06
N PHE A 73 -9.54 -2.79 -39.85
CA PHE A 73 -10.19 -2.74 -38.56
C PHE A 73 -9.77 -3.92 -37.67
N GLU A 74 -9.67 -5.12 -38.26
CA GLU A 74 -9.16 -6.32 -37.58
C GLU A 74 -7.73 -6.10 -37.08
N GLN A 75 -6.84 -5.58 -37.92
CA GLN A 75 -5.45 -5.29 -37.56
C GLN A 75 -5.36 -4.29 -36.37
N LYS A 76 -6.16 -3.23 -36.43
CA LYS A 76 -6.20 -2.23 -35.35
C LYS A 76 -6.76 -2.82 -34.06
N CYS A 77 -7.87 -3.54 -34.12
CA CYS A 77 -8.47 -4.20 -32.97
C CYS A 77 -7.51 -5.21 -32.34
N ARG A 78 -6.86 -6.04 -33.16
CA ARG A 78 -5.86 -7.01 -32.73
C ARG A 78 -4.68 -6.35 -32.05
N LYS A 79 -4.16 -5.24 -32.58
CA LYS A 79 -3.07 -4.48 -31.95
C LYS A 79 -3.46 -3.99 -30.53
N ASP A 80 -4.65 -3.40 -30.43
CA ASP A 80 -5.13 -2.87 -29.15
C ASP A 80 -5.43 -4.01 -28.14
N LEU A 81 -5.92 -5.16 -28.61
CA LEU A 81 -6.10 -6.35 -27.79
C LEU A 81 -4.78 -6.88 -27.22
N TYR A 82 -3.70 -6.91 -28.03
CA TYR A 82 -2.37 -7.26 -27.52
C TYR A 82 -1.88 -6.27 -26.46
N THR A 83 -2.03 -4.96 -26.72
CA THR A 83 -1.64 -3.94 -25.73
C THR A 83 -2.41 -4.12 -24.41
N VAL A 84 -3.72 -4.35 -24.46
CA VAL A 84 -4.53 -4.61 -23.26
C VAL A 84 -4.09 -5.89 -22.57
N LYS A 85 -3.75 -6.94 -23.33
CA LYS A 85 -3.25 -8.19 -22.75
C LYS A 85 -1.96 -7.97 -21.97
N GLU A 86 -1.00 -7.22 -22.51
CA GLU A 86 0.26 -6.87 -21.85
C GLU A 86 -0.03 -6.08 -20.55
N ILE A 87 -0.85 -5.03 -20.62
CA ILE A 87 -1.24 -4.22 -19.46
C ILE A 87 -1.89 -5.10 -18.37
N PHE A 88 -2.81 -5.99 -18.74
CA PHE A 88 -3.49 -6.86 -17.78
C PHE A 88 -2.57 -7.95 -17.21
N GLN A 89 -1.56 -8.39 -17.97
CA GLN A 89 -0.52 -9.28 -17.45
C GLN A 89 0.36 -8.56 -16.42
N ASP A 90 0.69 -7.29 -16.65
CA ASP A 90 1.41 -6.48 -15.68
C ASP A 90 0.58 -6.31 -14.38
N TYR A 91 -0.74 -6.13 -14.47
CA TYR A 91 -1.62 -6.12 -13.30
C TYR A 91 -1.64 -7.46 -12.53
N LEU A 92 -1.35 -8.58 -13.18
CA LEU A 92 -1.19 -9.87 -12.50
C LEU A 92 0.18 -10.02 -11.83
N LEU A 93 1.20 -9.30 -12.33
CA LEU A 93 2.57 -9.29 -11.77
C LEU A 93 2.71 -8.28 -10.64
N GLU A 94 1.93 -7.20 -10.68
CA GLU A 94 1.78 -6.34 -9.51
C GLU A 94 1.07 -7.17 -8.42
N PRO A 95 1.59 -7.20 -7.18
CA PRO A 95 0.86 -7.81 -6.08
C PRO A 95 -0.50 -7.13 -6.03
N SER A 96 -1.54 -7.86 -6.41
CA SER A 96 -2.91 -7.37 -6.46
C SER A 96 -3.27 -6.82 -5.09
N GLU A 97 -3.46 -5.51 -5.00
CA GLU A 97 -4.27 -4.92 -3.94
C GLU A 97 -5.68 -5.46 -4.20
N GLU A 98 -5.99 -6.62 -3.61
CA GLU A 98 -7.33 -7.17 -3.63
C GLU A 98 -8.23 -6.19 -2.89
N ASN A 99 -9.01 -5.41 -3.66
CA ASN A 99 -10.18 -4.73 -3.14
C ASN A 99 -11.23 -5.80 -2.79
N ASP A 100 -10.97 -6.52 -1.73
CA ASP A 100 -12.00 -7.29 -1.05
C ASP A 100 -12.69 -6.32 -0.08
N ASN A 101 -13.93 -5.93 -0.41
CA ASN A 101 -14.85 -5.23 0.50
C ASN A 101 -15.38 -6.18 1.58
N THR A 102 -14.51 -6.96 2.16
CA THR A 102 -14.59 -7.50 3.50
C THR A 102 -13.55 -6.74 4.30
N CYS A 103 -13.93 -6.16 5.42
CA CYS A 103 -13.00 -5.62 6.41
C CYS A 103 -12.04 -6.73 6.85
N ASP A 104 -11.07 -7.07 6.01
CA ASP A 104 -10.02 -8.01 6.35
C ASP A 104 -8.82 -7.23 6.90
N ASN A 105 -8.35 -7.64 8.07
CA ASN A 105 -7.21 -7.09 8.80
C ASN A 105 -5.92 -6.97 7.94
N ASN A 106 -5.88 -7.59 6.76
CA ASN A 106 -4.75 -7.56 5.82
C ASN A 106 -4.60 -6.24 5.04
N ASP A 107 -5.68 -5.51 4.75
CA ASP A 107 -5.59 -4.24 4.01
C ASP A 107 -5.17 -3.09 4.93
N THR A 108 -5.65 -3.10 6.16
CA THR A 108 -5.26 -2.14 7.18
C THR A 108 -3.77 -2.22 7.54
N GLU A 109 -3.18 -3.41 7.50
CA GLU A 109 -1.73 -3.58 7.67
C GLU A 109 -0.92 -2.92 6.56
N LYS A 110 -1.36 -3.09 5.31
CA LYS A 110 -0.70 -2.50 4.14
C LYS A 110 -0.70 -0.97 4.20
N ASP A 111 -1.76 -0.36 4.74
CA ASP A 111 -1.84 1.10 4.87
C ASP A 111 -0.85 1.65 5.90
N ILE A 112 -0.70 0.99 7.06
CA ILE A 112 0.34 1.35 8.05
C ILE A 112 1.74 1.21 7.44
N GLU A 113 2.02 0.09 6.78
CA GLU A 113 3.31 -0.13 6.12
C GLU A 113 3.59 0.91 5.04
N ARG A 114 2.57 1.29 4.25
CA ARG A 114 2.67 2.33 3.23
C ARG A 114 2.98 3.69 3.84
N ILE A 115 2.35 4.05 4.96
CA ILE A 115 2.63 5.27 5.71
C ILE A 115 4.09 5.27 6.16
N PHE A 116 4.55 4.21 6.81
CA PHE A 116 5.93 4.11 7.30
C PHE A 116 6.94 4.28 6.17
N ARG A 117 6.84 3.49 5.10
CA ARG A 117 7.75 3.56 3.93
C ARG A 117 7.75 4.91 3.22
N ARG A 118 6.69 5.69 3.35
CA ARG A 118 6.58 7.01 2.72
C ARG A 118 6.80 8.18 3.69
N PHE A 119 6.95 7.90 4.98
CA PHE A 119 7.07 8.92 6.02
C PHE A 119 8.18 9.94 5.71
N ARG A 120 9.39 9.47 5.40
CA ARG A 120 10.51 10.36 5.04
C ARG A 120 10.18 11.26 3.85
N LYS A 121 9.52 10.72 2.83
CA LYS A 121 9.11 11.50 1.66
C LYS A 121 8.16 12.64 2.04
N VAL A 122 7.22 12.39 2.93
CA VAL A 122 6.28 13.40 3.44
C VAL A 122 7.03 14.44 4.27
N ALA A 123 7.89 14.02 5.21
CA ALA A 123 8.69 14.90 6.05
C ALA A 123 9.58 15.84 5.20
N VAL A 124 10.25 15.30 4.19
CA VAL A 124 11.07 16.09 3.24
C VAL A 124 10.19 17.06 2.43
N GLN A 125 9.01 16.65 1.99
CA GLN A 125 8.09 17.54 1.25
C GLN A 125 7.59 18.69 2.13
N LEU A 126 7.27 18.42 3.39
CA LEU A 126 6.87 19.45 4.36
C LEU A 126 7.99 20.45 4.62
N SER A 127 9.25 20.01 4.69
CA SER A 127 10.41 20.89 4.88
C SER A 127 10.66 21.84 3.70
N ARG A 128 10.17 21.50 2.50
CA ARG A 128 10.37 22.28 1.25
C ARG A 128 9.24 23.26 0.94
N ARG A 129 8.74 23.95 1.95
CA ARG A 129 7.63 24.89 1.74
C ARG A 129 8.06 26.12 0.94
N TYR A 130 7.17 26.52 0.00
CA TYR A 130 7.36 27.72 -0.79
C TYR A 130 7.50 28.98 0.09
N ASN A 131 8.47 29.83 -0.25
CA ASN A 131 8.71 31.14 0.38
C ASN A 131 9.06 31.08 1.88
N GLY A 132 9.72 30.01 2.35
CA GLY A 132 10.21 29.91 3.72
C GLY A 132 9.12 29.92 4.81
N ARG A 133 7.87 29.57 4.46
CA ARG A 133 6.78 29.51 5.43
C ARG A 133 7.03 28.48 6.49
N ASP A 134 6.56 28.74 7.71
CA ASP A 134 6.68 27.83 8.82
C ASP A 134 6.07 26.46 8.50
N THR A 135 6.74 25.42 8.99
CA THR A 135 6.35 24.02 8.80
C THR A 135 6.72 23.23 10.04
N ILE A 136 6.17 22.01 10.14
CA ILE A 136 6.65 21.05 11.10
C ILE A 136 8.10 20.68 10.78
N LYS A 137 8.96 20.72 11.78
CA LYS A 137 10.36 20.24 11.71
C LYS A 137 10.47 19.00 12.55
N ILE A 138 11.00 17.95 11.97
CA ILE A 138 11.17 16.66 12.68
C ILE A 138 12.50 16.71 13.43
N THR A 139 12.48 17.26 14.63
CA THR A 139 13.66 17.44 15.47
C THR A 139 13.82 16.35 16.52
N ASP A 140 12.72 15.85 17.04
CA ASP A 140 12.69 14.83 18.08
C ASP A 140 11.62 13.75 17.80
N GLU A 141 11.41 12.87 18.75
CA GLU A 141 10.48 11.74 18.67
C GLU A 141 9.01 12.21 18.67
N TYR A 142 8.70 13.30 19.40
CA TYR A 142 7.34 13.85 19.40
C TYR A 142 6.94 14.45 18.06
N ASP A 143 7.86 15.10 17.36
CA ASP A 143 7.61 15.60 15.99
C ASP A 143 7.32 14.43 15.02
N VAL A 144 7.96 13.27 15.21
CA VAL A 144 7.68 12.06 14.43
C VAL A 144 6.28 11.54 14.77
N GLN A 145 5.92 11.50 16.05
CA GLN A 145 4.60 11.07 16.53
C GLN A 145 3.51 11.98 15.97
N ASP A 146 3.66 13.30 16.02
CA ASP A 146 2.68 14.27 15.52
C ASP A 146 2.40 14.08 14.02
N LEU A 147 3.46 13.96 13.22
CA LEU A 147 3.30 13.71 11.79
C LEU A 147 2.68 12.34 11.51
N LEU A 148 3.14 11.31 12.23
CA LEU A 148 2.63 9.95 12.07
C LEU A 148 1.15 9.87 12.44
N HIS A 149 0.73 10.48 13.56
CA HIS A 149 -0.68 10.55 13.98
C HIS A 149 -1.55 11.19 12.89
N SER A 150 -1.07 12.31 12.32
CA SER A 150 -1.77 12.99 11.22
C SER A 150 -1.95 12.11 9.98
N LEU A 151 -0.96 11.27 9.67
CA LEU A 151 -1.03 10.35 8.53
C LEU A 151 -1.93 9.13 8.82
N LEU A 152 -1.88 8.59 10.04
CA LEU A 152 -2.75 7.50 10.48
C LEU A 152 -4.22 7.90 10.48
N SER A 153 -4.54 9.16 10.84
CA SER A 153 -5.90 9.71 10.84
C SER A 153 -6.57 9.75 9.45
N LEU A 154 -5.82 9.47 8.38
CA LEU A 154 -6.40 9.29 7.04
C LEU A 154 -7.12 7.93 6.88
N TYR A 155 -6.83 6.95 7.75
CA TYR A 155 -7.29 5.58 7.63
C TYR A 155 -8.02 5.06 8.87
N TYR A 156 -7.76 5.65 10.06
CA TYR A 156 -8.28 5.16 11.34
C TYR A 156 -8.97 6.27 12.10
N ASP A 157 -10.14 5.98 12.64
CA ASP A 157 -10.93 6.94 13.41
C ASP A 157 -10.55 6.93 14.92
N ASP A 158 -10.26 5.74 15.50
CA ASP A 158 -9.86 5.60 16.91
C ASP A 158 -8.35 5.31 17.01
N ILE A 159 -7.56 6.39 17.11
CA ILE A 159 -6.12 6.33 17.39
C ILE A 159 -5.91 6.92 18.78
N ARG A 160 -5.41 6.10 19.71
CA ARG A 160 -5.18 6.49 21.10
C ARG A 160 -3.70 6.78 21.34
N PRO A 161 -3.31 8.05 21.39
CA PRO A 161 -1.93 8.40 21.72
C PRO A 161 -1.70 8.26 23.22
N GLU A 162 -0.47 7.90 23.59
CA GLU A 162 0.01 7.91 24.98
C GLU A 162 -0.81 7.06 25.96
N GLU A 163 -1.40 5.95 25.48
CA GLU A 163 -2.20 5.06 26.32
C GLU A 163 -1.30 4.24 27.28
N TRP A 164 -1.77 4.07 28.52
CA TRP A 164 -1.01 3.36 29.53
C TRP A 164 -1.23 1.85 29.46
N THR A 165 -0.13 1.08 29.49
CA THR A 165 -0.26 -0.37 29.71
C THR A 165 -0.87 -0.67 31.08
N PRO A 166 -1.62 -1.77 31.23
CA PRO A 166 -2.04 -2.25 32.53
C PRO A 166 -0.85 -2.37 33.49
N SER A 167 -1.01 -1.90 34.72
CA SER A 167 0.07 -1.96 35.74
C SER A 167 0.46 -3.41 36.05
N TYR A 168 1.72 -3.74 35.85
CA TYR A 168 2.29 -5.03 36.21
C TYR A 168 3.52 -4.83 37.08
N ALA A 169 3.55 -5.51 38.25
CA ALA A 169 4.62 -5.38 39.24
C ALA A 169 4.92 -3.92 39.63
N GLY A 170 3.89 -3.06 39.65
CA GLY A 170 4.02 -1.65 40.06
C GLY A 170 4.58 -0.72 39.00
N SER A 171 4.77 -1.17 37.76
CA SER A 171 5.16 -0.32 36.63
C SER A 171 4.14 -0.37 35.52
N SER A 172 3.78 0.79 34.98
CA SER A 172 3.04 0.97 33.75
C SER A 172 3.92 1.76 32.77
N VAL A 173 3.73 1.57 31.49
CA VAL A 173 4.46 2.27 30.43
C VAL A 173 3.46 2.88 29.48
N ARG A 174 3.81 4.00 28.93
CA ARG A 174 3.02 4.74 27.98
C ARG A 174 3.35 4.23 26.58
N ILE A 175 2.33 3.83 25.84
CA ILE A 175 2.41 3.38 24.45
C ILE A 175 2.23 4.61 23.56
N ASP A 176 3.02 4.73 22.49
CA ASP A 176 2.91 5.89 21.62
C ASP A 176 1.55 5.93 20.90
N PHE A 177 1.12 4.82 20.28
CA PHE A 177 -0.23 4.71 19.69
C PHE A 177 -0.82 3.33 19.88
N VAL A 178 -2.11 3.30 20.19
CA VAL A 178 -2.96 2.10 20.12
C VAL A 178 -4.06 2.34 19.10
N ILE A 179 -4.26 1.37 18.20
CA ILE A 179 -5.35 1.36 17.23
C ILE A 179 -6.22 0.14 17.54
N PRO A 180 -7.28 0.30 18.36
CA PRO A 180 -8.04 -0.83 18.91
C PRO A 180 -8.78 -1.63 17.83
N GLU A 181 -9.29 -0.97 16.78
CA GLU A 181 -10.07 -1.62 15.71
C GLU A 181 -9.28 -2.72 14.98
N ILE A 182 -7.95 -2.62 14.96
CA ILE A 182 -7.04 -3.61 14.37
C ILE A 182 -6.10 -4.25 15.41
N LYS A 183 -6.34 -4.00 16.70
CA LYS A 183 -5.57 -4.52 17.84
C LYS A 183 -4.06 -4.35 17.67
N THR A 184 -3.66 -3.18 17.24
CA THR A 184 -2.29 -2.85 16.88
C THR A 184 -1.74 -1.75 17.76
N VAL A 185 -0.52 -1.97 18.21
CA VAL A 185 0.29 -1.00 18.96
C VAL A 185 1.41 -0.51 18.05
N ILE A 186 1.70 0.78 18.10
CA ILE A 186 2.83 1.38 17.38
C ILE A 186 3.77 2.04 18.38
N GLU A 187 5.04 1.66 18.32
CA GLU A 187 6.14 2.31 19.01
C GLU A 187 6.94 3.15 18.02
N VAL A 188 7.25 4.36 18.39
CA VAL A 188 7.98 5.33 17.55
C VAL A 188 9.34 5.62 18.20
N LYS A 189 10.39 5.59 17.40
CA LYS A 189 11.72 6.06 17.81
C LYS A 189 12.30 6.99 16.75
N LYS A 190 12.97 8.03 17.20
CA LYS A 190 13.82 8.84 16.33
C LYS A 190 15.28 8.70 16.76
N THR A 191 16.16 8.42 15.79
CA THR A 191 17.59 8.36 16.08
C THR A 191 18.15 9.74 16.43
N ARG A 192 19.18 9.74 17.26
CA ARG A 192 19.95 10.88 17.73
C ARG A 192 21.44 10.53 17.75
N ASP A 193 22.33 11.50 17.72
CA ASP A 193 23.79 11.31 17.61
C ASP A 193 24.36 10.32 18.63
N SER A 194 23.78 10.23 19.82
CA SER A 194 24.21 9.31 20.87
C SER A 194 23.57 7.91 20.78
N MET A 195 22.72 7.67 19.77
CA MET A 195 22.06 6.38 19.59
C MET A 195 23.05 5.36 19.00
N THR A 196 23.00 4.14 19.49
CA THR A 196 23.71 3.00 18.91
C THR A 196 22.73 1.89 18.61
N ASP A 197 23.08 1.01 17.67
CA ASP A 197 22.27 -0.17 17.31
C ASP A 197 21.86 -0.98 18.54
N LYS A 198 22.82 -1.21 19.46
CA LYS A 198 22.58 -1.94 20.70
C LYS A 198 21.56 -1.24 21.58
N ARG A 199 21.71 0.08 21.78
CA ARG A 199 20.82 0.85 22.63
C ARG A 199 19.39 0.88 22.10
N LEU A 200 19.24 1.10 20.77
CA LEU A 200 17.92 1.04 20.13
C LEU A 200 17.26 -0.32 20.33
N SER A 201 18.02 -1.41 20.08
CA SER A 201 17.50 -2.76 20.26
C SER A 201 17.06 -3.04 21.70
N GLU A 202 17.86 -2.60 22.70
CA GLU A 202 17.52 -2.75 24.13
C GLU A 202 16.25 -1.97 24.50
N GLU A 203 16.10 -0.72 24.05
CA GLU A 203 14.91 0.10 24.26
C GLU A 203 13.67 -0.59 23.64
N LEU A 204 13.74 -1.00 22.37
CA LEU A 204 12.63 -1.67 21.69
C LEU A 204 12.24 -3.01 22.33
N ILE A 205 13.19 -3.83 22.76
CA ILE A 205 12.90 -5.10 23.46
C ILE A 205 12.11 -4.84 24.75
N ILE A 206 12.51 -3.83 25.54
CA ILE A 206 11.82 -3.49 26.79
C ILE A 206 10.38 -3.03 26.50
N ASP A 207 10.18 -2.22 25.49
CA ASP A 207 8.86 -1.69 25.13
C ASP A 207 7.96 -2.82 24.59
N ILE A 208 8.46 -3.67 23.71
CA ILE A 208 7.75 -4.85 23.19
C ILE A 208 7.28 -5.77 24.33
N GLU A 209 8.15 -6.10 25.29
CA GLU A 209 7.80 -6.98 26.42
C GLU A 209 6.69 -6.41 27.30
N LYS A 210 6.59 -5.09 27.39
CA LYS A 210 5.54 -4.41 28.16
C LYS A 210 4.23 -4.31 27.38
N TYR A 211 4.31 -4.02 26.08
CA TYR A 211 3.14 -3.78 25.23
C TYR A 211 2.34 -5.06 24.96
N GLN A 212 2.98 -6.22 24.93
CA GLN A 212 2.31 -7.53 24.81
C GLN A 212 1.21 -7.77 25.87
N LYS A 213 1.21 -7.01 26.95
CA LYS A 213 0.23 -7.14 28.05
C LYS A 213 -1.01 -6.27 27.84
N HIS A 214 -1.01 -5.42 26.84
CA HIS A 214 -2.16 -4.57 26.53
C HIS A 214 -3.27 -5.41 25.89
N PRO A 215 -4.55 -5.26 26.29
CA PRO A 215 -5.67 -6.07 25.77
C PRO A 215 -5.90 -5.91 24.26
N ASP A 216 -5.59 -4.73 23.71
CA ASP A 216 -5.72 -4.41 22.30
C ASP A 216 -4.37 -4.56 21.55
N CYS A 217 -3.50 -5.47 21.99
CA CYS A 217 -2.21 -5.72 21.39
C CYS A 217 -2.11 -7.15 20.86
N GLU A 218 -2.50 -7.35 19.61
CA GLU A 218 -2.23 -8.59 18.85
C GLU A 218 -1.03 -8.41 17.91
N ARG A 219 -0.62 -7.14 17.67
CA ARG A 219 0.50 -6.77 16.80
C ARG A 219 1.20 -5.52 17.28
N ILE A 220 2.51 -5.48 17.11
CA ILE A 220 3.37 -4.34 17.46
C ILE A 220 4.16 -3.90 16.22
N TYR A 221 4.00 -2.66 15.82
CA TYR A 221 4.86 -2.02 14.85
C TYR A 221 5.88 -1.14 15.55
N CYS A 222 7.17 -1.39 15.32
CA CYS A 222 8.25 -0.50 15.75
C CYS A 222 8.65 0.36 14.56
N PHE A 223 8.34 1.64 14.60
CA PHE A 223 8.71 2.61 13.59
C PHE A 223 9.91 3.44 14.06
N VAL A 224 11.03 3.32 13.36
CA VAL A 224 12.28 4.04 13.65
C VAL A 224 12.59 5.01 12.52
N TYR A 225 12.62 6.29 12.82
CA TYR A 225 13.01 7.33 11.87
C TYR A 225 14.50 7.67 12.06
N ASP A 226 15.31 7.34 11.05
CA ASP A 226 16.78 7.51 11.04
C ASP A 226 17.24 8.41 9.88
N PRO A 227 16.82 9.72 9.85
CA PRO A 227 17.08 10.60 8.71
C PRO A 227 18.57 10.81 8.43
N ASP A 228 19.41 10.70 9.46
CA ASP A 228 20.84 10.98 9.41
C ASP A 228 21.70 9.70 9.26
N THR A 229 21.06 8.54 9.07
CA THR A 229 21.72 7.24 8.90
C THR A 229 22.71 6.91 10.04
N ILE A 230 22.27 7.10 11.28
CA ILE A 230 23.07 6.88 12.50
C ILE A 230 23.29 5.39 12.76
N LEU A 231 22.28 4.57 12.43
CA LEU A 231 22.35 3.12 12.64
C LEU A 231 23.31 2.46 11.64
N ARG A 232 24.16 1.57 12.16
CA ARG A 232 25.18 0.88 11.36
C ARG A 232 24.63 -0.34 10.64
N ASN A 233 23.73 -1.08 11.28
CA ASN A 233 23.16 -2.31 10.73
C ASN A 233 21.64 -2.41 10.99
N PRO A 234 20.82 -1.55 10.38
CA PRO A 234 19.37 -1.55 10.58
C PRO A 234 18.73 -2.88 10.17
N ALA A 235 19.27 -3.57 9.15
CA ALA A 235 18.76 -4.85 8.71
C ALA A 235 18.91 -5.97 9.76
N ALA A 236 20.01 -5.98 10.52
CA ALA A 236 20.19 -6.93 11.61
C ALA A 236 19.23 -6.66 12.76
N ILE A 237 19.07 -5.39 13.17
CA ILE A 237 18.11 -5.00 14.22
C ILE A 237 16.70 -5.50 13.87
N LYS A 238 16.26 -5.21 12.64
CA LYS A 238 14.96 -5.66 12.14
C LYS A 238 14.83 -7.17 12.21
N LYS A 239 15.78 -7.89 11.64
CA LYS A 239 15.77 -9.35 11.58
C LYS A 239 15.70 -9.97 12.97
N ASP A 240 16.58 -9.55 13.88
CA ASP A 240 16.70 -10.13 15.22
C ASP A 240 15.42 -9.92 16.04
N LEU A 241 14.79 -8.74 15.96
CA LEU A 241 13.55 -8.43 16.66
C LEU A 241 12.35 -9.20 16.10
N GLU A 242 12.22 -9.25 14.76
CA GLU A 242 11.12 -9.97 14.09
C GLU A 242 11.24 -11.49 14.27
N GLU A 243 12.45 -12.07 14.22
CA GLU A 243 12.68 -13.50 14.47
C GLU A 243 12.39 -13.88 15.93
N LYS A 244 12.78 -13.04 16.89
CA LYS A 244 12.52 -13.28 18.33
C LYS A 244 11.02 -13.25 18.66
N HIS A 245 10.24 -12.41 17.96
CA HIS A 245 8.83 -12.17 18.24
C HIS A 245 7.95 -12.49 17.02
N GLN A 246 8.15 -13.69 16.43
CA GLN A 246 7.49 -14.11 15.20
C GLN A 246 5.97 -13.90 15.23
N GLY A 247 5.44 -13.20 14.21
CA GLY A 247 4.02 -12.92 14.04
C GLY A 247 3.46 -11.78 14.91
N LEU A 248 4.19 -11.32 15.92
CA LEU A 248 3.76 -10.23 16.80
C LEU A 248 4.38 -8.89 16.40
N VAL A 249 5.68 -8.87 16.06
CA VAL A 249 6.46 -7.64 15.85
C VAL A 249 6.85 -7.48 14.39
N LYS A 250 6.67 -6.26 13.86
CA LYS A 250 7.27 -5.80 12.61
C LYS A 250 8.06 -4.52 12.85
N VAL A 251 9.24 -4.42 12.27
CA VAL A 251 10.14 -3.28 12.44
C VAL A 251 10.33 -2.54 11.11
N PHE A 252 10.15 -1.24 11.14
CA PHE A 252 10.39 -0.34 10.00
C PHE A 252 11.42 0.70 10.40
N ILE A 253 12.52 0.77 9.65
CA ILE A 253 13.60 1.73 9.84
C ILE A 253 13.73 2.53 8.56
N GLU A 254 13.39 3.82 8.60
CA GLU A 254 13.34 4.70 7.44
C GLU A 254 14.42 5.77 7.52
N SER A 255 15.31 5.80 6.51
CA SER A 255 16.49 6.68 6.43
C SER A 255 16.39 7.66 5.27
#